data_2f82a1c2e380b8073165327811b431d8
#
_entry.id   2f82a1c2e380b8073165327811b431d8
#
_cell.length_a   1.000
_cell.length_b   1.000
_cell.length_c   1.000
_cell.angle_alpha   90.00
_cell.angle_beta   90.00
_cell.angle_gamma   90.00
#
_symmetry.space_group_name_H-M   'P 1'
#
loop_
_entity.id
_entity.type
_entity.pdbx_description
1 polymer ?
#
loop_
_entity_poly.entity_id
_entity_poly.type
_entity_poly.pdbx_seq_one_letter_code
_entity_poly.pdbx_strand_id
1 'polypeptide(L)'
;MLTKVMALSAMVVLIGCGTKPADNQPAPTGAQTPAESPKMAPEVTVPAGTTLHVRLDQTLDTQRSRTGEAFTATLAEPIVVGDQTVVPQGTEFRGHVTASGASGRLKGRAVLGVTLDSFDLKGKSYRIETSADNRASAGHKKRNGLLIGGGAGLGTALGAIAGGGKGALIGAGAGAAAGTAGAAATGKENTGFPAETLLTFSLRAPVRI
;
A
#
# COMPACT_ATOMS: atom_id res chain seq x y z
N MET A 1 -44.06 12.98 -15.95
CA MET A 1 -44.29 13.47 -17.33
C MET A 1 -43.41 12.64 -18.21
N LEU A 2 -43.92 11.54 -18.78
CA LEU A 2 -44.57 11.43 -20.11
C LEU A 2 -43.61 11.89 -21.20
N THR A 3 -43.14 11.04 -22.09
CA THR A 3 -43.76 10.40 -23.26
C THR A 3 -42.71 9.42 -23.86
N LYS A 4 -42.85 8.11 -23.98
CA LYS A 4 -43.55 7.29 -24.99
C LYS A 4 -43.47 7.84 -26.44
N VAL A 5 -42.70 7.17 -27.32
CA VAL A 5 -43.12 6.88 -28.71
C VAL A 5 -42.51 5.59 -29.19
N MET A 6 -43.30 4.74 -29.58
CA MET A 6 -43.47 3.50 -30.22
C MET A 6 -43.59 3.73 -31.75
N ALA A 7 -43.00 2.90 -32.60
CA ALA A 7 -43.37 2.63 -33.99
C ALA A 7 -42.59 1.38 -34.45
N LEU A 8 -43.14 0.39 -34.63
CA LEU A 8 -43.91 -0.58 -35.38
C LEU A 8 -43.94 -0.34 -36.91
N SER A 9 -43.37 -1.30 -37.70
CA SER A 9 -43.78 -1.66 -39.08
C SER A 9 -42.98 -2.87 -39.54
N ALA A 10 -43.53 -4.06 -39.63
CA ALA A 10 -44.32 -4.72 -40.67
C ALA A 10 -43.45 -5.18 -41.87
N MET A 11 -43.12 -6.45 -41.92
CA MET A 11 -43.66 -7.57 -42.72
C MET A 11 -43.71 -7.36 -44.25
N VAL A 12 -42.88 -8.10 -45.02
CA VAL A 12 -43.26 -8.64 -46.33
C VAL A 12 -42.60 -10.01 -46.52
N VAL A 13 -43.45 -11.01 -46.69
CA VAL A 13 -43.20 -12.38 -47.15
C VAL A 13 -43.27 -12.38 -48.67
N LEU A 14 -42.34 -13.00 -49.38
CA LEU A 14 -42.55 -13.49 -50.75
C LEU A 14 -41.86 -14.84 -50.92
N ILE A 15 -42.75 -15.80 -51.15
CA ILE A 15 -42.52 -17.18 -51.53
C ILE A 15 -42.15 -17.21 -53.02
N GLY A 16 -41.09 -17.91 -53.37
CA GLY A 16 -40.73 -18.25 -54.76
C GLY A 16 -40.10 -19.60 -54.83
N CYS A 17 -40.91 -20.61 -55.18
CA CYS A 17 -40.45 -21.93 -55.60
C CYS A 17 -39.81 -21.85 -56.99
N GLY A 18 -38.65 -22.50 -57.16
CA GLY A 18 -38.04 -22.74 -58.50
C GLY A 18 -37.05 -23.89 -58.42
N THR A 19 -37.40 -24.92 -59.16
CA THR A 19 -36.83 -26.26 -59.34
C THR A 19 -35.36 -26.31 -59.75
N LYS A 20 -34.70 -27.42 -59.31
CA LYS A 20 -33.39 -27.98 -59.70
C LYS A 20 -33.14 -28.06 -61.20
N PRO A 21 -31.90 -28.15 -61.69
CA PRO A 21 -31.16 -29.40 -61.70
C PRO A 21 -29.70 -29.36 -61.24
N ALA A 22 -29.18 -30.52 -60.94
CA ALA A 22 -27.87 -30.88 -60.48
C ALA A 22 -26.75 -30.46 -61.47
N ASP A 23 -25.75 -29.87 -60.99
CA ASP A 23 -24.44 -29.84 -61.63
C ASP A 23 -23.36 -30.20 -60.65
N ASN A 24 -22.61 -31.22 -61.01
CA ASN A 24 -21.65 -31.93 -60.20
C ASN A 24 -20.32 -31.20 -60.34
N GLN A 25 -20.04 -30.26 -59.45
CA GLN A 25 -18.76 -29.56 -59.45
C GLN A 25 -17.93 -29.99 -58.22
N PRO A 26 -16.72 -30.53 -58.43
CA PRO A 26 -15.87 -30.96 -57.33
C PRO A 26 -15.50 -29.74 -56.49
N ALA A 27 -15.71 -29.85 -55.18
CA ALA A 27 -15.33 -28.85 -54.18
C ALA A 27 -13.82 -28.54 -54.30
N PRO A 28 -13.42 -27.26 -54.29
CA PRO A 28 -12.02 -26.94 -54.07
C PRO A 28 -11.68 -27.35 -52.64
N THR A 29 -10.76 -28.26 -52.53
CA THR A 29 -10.04 -28.57 -51.27
C THR A 29 -9.43 -27.25 -50.73
N GLY A 30 -10.19 -26.61 -49.88
CA GLY A 30 -9.69 -25.49 -49.11
C GLY A 30 -8.56 -25.98 -48.24
N ALA A 31 -7.33 -25.62 -48.59
CA ALA A 31 -6.20 -25.75 -47.73
C ALA A 31 -6.54 -25.06 -46.40
N GLN A 32 -6.79 -25.84 -45.38
CA GLN A 32 -6.85 -25.38 -44.00
C GLN A 32 -5.43 -24.90 -43.71
N THR A 33 -5.22 -23.58 -43.77
CA THR A 33 -4.09 -22.96 -43.15
C THR A 33 -4.10 -23.41 -41.68
N PRO A 34 -3.03 -24.04 -41.19
CA PRO A 34 -2.96 -24.39 -39.80
C PRO A 34 -3.10 -23.06 -39.03
N ALA A 35 -4.16 -22.98 -38.22
CA ALA A 35 -4.30 -21.87 -37.28
C ALA A 35 -3.03 -21.90 -36.44
N GLU A 36 -2.19 -20.91 -36.67
CA GLU A 36 -0.98 -20.65 -35.90
C GLU A 36 -1.45 -20.48 -34.45
N SER A 37 -1.27 -21.53 -33.65
CA SER A 37 -1.53 -21.48 -32.22
C SER A 37 -0.75 -20.26 -31.70
N PRO A 38 -1.39 -19.37 -30.91
CA PRO A 38 -0.68 -18.22 -30.37
C PRO A 38 0.52 -18.76 -29.59
N LYS A 39 1.71 -18.44 -30.07
CA LYS A 39 2.99 -18.77 -29.44
C LYS A 39 2.92 -18.17 -28.02
N MET A 40 2.57 -19.03 -27.05
CA MET A 40 2.61 -18.63 -25.64
C MET A 40 4.01 -18.15 -25.36
N ALA A 41 4.14 -16.87 -25.05
CA ALA A 41 5.40 -16.34 -24.55
C ALA A 41 5.82 -17.19 -23.35
N PRO A 42 7.11 -17.53 -23.19
CA PRO A 42 7.58 -18.34 -22.07
C PRO A 42 7.14 -17.67 -20.77
N GLU A 43 6.27 -18.32 -20.01
CA GLU A 43 5.86 -17.87 -18.69
C GLU A 43 7.08 -17.99 -17.76
N VAL A 44 7.56 -16.85 -17.32
CA VAL A 44 8.63 -16.79 -16.33
C VAL A 44 8.03 -16.71 -14.94
N THR A 45 8.47 -17.60 -14.04
CA THR A 45 8.01 -17.57 -12.66
C THR A 45 9.02 -16.84 -11.78
N VAL A 46 8.61 -15.77 -11.13
CA VAL A 46 9.37 -15.09 -10.07
C VAL A 46 9.18 -15.91 -8.78
N PRO A 47 10.24 -16.43 -8.16
CA PRO A 47 10.11 -17.28 -6.98
C PRO A 47 9.67 -16.48 -5.74
N ALA A 48 9.04 -17.18 -4.80
CA ALA A 48 8.83 -16.65 -3.46
C ALA A 48 10.18 -16.34 -2.79
N GLY A 49 10.20 -15.32 -1.93
CA GLY A 49 11.44 -14.84 -1.29
C GLY A 49 12.20 -13.79 -2.11
N THR A 50 11.78 -13.53 -3.36
CA THR A 50 12.39 -12.44 -4.15
C THR A 50 12.21 -11.12 -3.43
N THR A 51 13.31 -10.38 -3.29
CA THR A 51 13.33 -9.06 -2.67
C THR A 51 12.91 -8.00 -3.71
N LEU A 52 12.01 -7.12 -3.31
CA LEU A 52 11.48 -6.02 -4.10
C LEU A 52 11.91 -4.70 -3.46
N HIS A 53 12.67 -3.89 -4.18
CA HIS A 53 13.02 -2.54 -3.77
C HIS A 53 12.13 -1.55 -4.51
N VAL A 54 11.23 -0.91 -3.80
CA VAL A 54 10.31 0.08 -4.38
C VAL A 54 10.47 1.43 -3.73
N ARG A 55 10.25 2.48 -4.50
CA ARG A 55 10.26 3.86 -4.05
C ARG A 55 8.83 4.36 -3.96
N LEU A 56 8.49 4.94 -2.84
CA LEU A 56 7.15 5.44 -2.58
C LEU A 56 6.89 6.72 -3.38
N ASP A 57 5.76 6.79 -4.11
CA ASP A 57 5.43 7.96 -4.92
C ASP A 57 4.76 9.07 -4.10
N GLN A 58 4.25 8.74 -2.92
CA GLN A 58 3.53 9.66 -2.04
C GLN A 58 3.96 9.50 -0.58
N THR A 59 3.75 10.55 0.22
CA THR A 59 3.98 10.48 1.66
C THR A 59 2.83 9.77 2.36
N LEU A 60 3.16 8.77 3.16
CA LEU A 60 2.22 8.07 4.04
C LEU A 60 2.56 8.41 5.50
N ASP A 61 1.59 8.84 6.28
CA ASP A 61 1.77 9.16 7.70
C ASP A 61 0.55 8.77 8.54
N THR A 62 0.77 8.54 9.83
CA THR A 62 -0.28 8.11 10.76
C THR A 62 -1.32 9.18 11.09
N GLN A 63 -1.17 10.41 10.61
CA GLN A 63 -2.17 11.48 10.79
C GLN A 63 -3.19 11.49 9.68
N ARG A 64 -2.75 11.17 8.46
CA ARG A 64 -3.54 11.31 7.23
C ARG A 64 -3.93 9.96 6.68
N SER A 65 -2.99 9.00 6.67
CA SER A 65 -3.22 7.68 6.09
C SER A 65 -4.02 6.77 7.02
N ARG A 66 -4.97 6.05 6.45
CA ARG A 66 -5.85 5.11 7.14
C ARG A 66 -5.57 3.68 6.73
N THR A 67 -5.86 2.75 7.62
CA THR A 67 -5.82 1.31 7.27
C THR A 67 -6.77 1.04 6.10
N GLY A 68 -6.27 0.32 5.09
CA GLY A 68 -6.96 0.05 3.83
C GLY A 68 -6.77 1.13 2.75
N GLU A 69 -6.09 2.25 3.05
CA GLU A 69 -5.78 3.28 2.05
C GLU A 69 -4.79 2.75 1.02
N ALA A 70 -5.12 2.91 -0.26
CA ALA A 70 -4.26 2.51 -1.36
C ALA A 70 -3.13 3.53 -1.58
N PHE A 71 -1.98 3.03 -2.00
CA PHE A 71 -0.85 3.85 -2.42
C PHE A 71 -0.17 3.26 -3.66
N THR A 72 0.64 4.09 -4.31
CA THR A 72 1.50 3.70 -5.43
C THR A 72 2.96 3.80 -5.06
N ALA A 73 3.75 2.95 -5.68
CA ALA A 73 5.19 2.92 -5.54
C ALA A 73 5.83 2.46 -6.85
N THR A 74 7.00 2.93 -7.14
CA THR A 74 7.75 2.63 -8.37
C THR A 74 8.92 1.69 -8.06
N LEU A 75 9.09 0.65 -8.87
CA LEU A 75 10.20 -0.31 -8.72
C LEU A 75 11.54 0.41 -8.90
N ALA A 76 12.38 0.38 -7.86
CA ALA A 76 13.68 1.05 -7.85
C ALA A 76 14.78 0.21 -8.51
N GLU A 77 14.67 -1.12 -8.45
CA GLU A 77 15.63 -2.06 -9.02
C GLU A 77 14.92 -3.13 -9.83
N PRO A 78 15.41 -3.50 -11.04
CA PRO A 78 14.75 -4.49 -11.88
C PRO A 78 14.72 -5.87 -11.20
N ILE A 79 13.65 -6.63 -11.42
CA ILE A 79 13.58 -8.02 -10.97
C ILE A 79 14.18 -8.89 -12.07
N VAL A 80 15.26 -9.60 -11.72
CA VAL A 80 15.96 -10.50 -12.63
C VAL A 80 15.79 -11.95 -12.15
N VAL A 81 15.44 -12.83 -13.07
CA VAL A 81 15.31 -14.27 -12.80
C VAL A 81 16.27 -14.99 -13.76
N GLY A 82 17.34 -15.61 -13.22
CA GLY A 82 18.46 -16.07 -14.02
C GLY A 82 19.16 -14.88 -14.71
N ASP A 83 19.29 -14.93 -16.03
CA ASP A 83 19.90 -13.86 -16.83
C ASP A 83 18.86 -12.94 -17.50
N GLN A 84 17.58 -13.08 -17.14
CA GLN A 84 16.50 -12.33 -17.79
C GLN A 84 15.87 -11.32 -16.83
N THR A 85 15.79 -10.05 -17.26
CA THR A 85 14.98 -9.03 -16.59
C THR A 85 13.50 -9.31 -16.85
N VAL A 86 12.78 -9.69 -15.80
CA VAL A 86 11.37 -10.07 -15.84
C VAL A 86 10.49 -8.86 -15.61
N VAL A 87 10.84 -8.02 -14.62
CA VAL A 87 10.15 -6.78 -14.34
C VAL A 87 11.18 -5.64 -14.40
N PRO A 88 11.05 -4.69 -15.33
CA PRO A 88 12.00 -3.59 -15.47
C PRO A 88 11.85 -2.58 -14.33
N GLN A 89 12.92 -1.87 -14.04
CA GLN A 89 12.89 -0.69 -13.17
C GLN A 89 11.86 0.32 -13.68
N GLY A 90 11.22 1.05 -12.78
CA GLY A 90 10.17 2.02 -13.12
C GLY A 90 8.77 1.41 -13.27
N THR A 91 8.61 0.09 -13.04
CA THR A 91 7.29 -0.55 -13.02
C THR A 91 6.48 -0.05 -11.83
N GLU A 92 5.21 0.32 -12.07
CA GLU A 92 4.28 0.78 -11.04
C GLU A 92 3.75 -0.39 -10.21
N PHE A 93 3.85 -0.26 -8.91
CA PHE A 93 3.29 -1.16 -7.91
C PHE A 93 2.17 -0.46 -7.16
N ARG A 94 1.13 -1.22 -6.79
CA ARG A 94 0.03 -0.79 -5.94
C ARG A 94 0.02 -1.59 -4.67
N GLY A 95 -0.22 -0.90 -3.58
CA GLY A 95 -0.33 -1.50 -2.27
C GLY A 95 -1.35 -0.78 -1.40
N HIS A 96 -1.48 -1.25 -0.18
CA HIS A 96 -2.34 -0.62 0.80
C HIS A 96 -1.69 -0.53 2.19
N VAL A 97 -2.20 0.38 2.99
CA VAL A 97 -1.82 0.54 4.39
C VAL A 97 -2.46 -0.59 5.21
N THR A 98 -1.65 -1.46 5.80
CA THR A 98 -2.12 -2.60 6.62
C THR A 98 -2.44 -2.19 8.05
N ALA A 99 -1.72 -1.19 8.57
CA ALA A 99 -1.93 -0.66 9.91
C ALA A 99 -1.61 0.83 9.93
N SER A 100 -2.49 1.62 10.51
CA SER A 100 -2.26 3.03 10.80
C SER A 100 -2.78 3.34 12.19
N GLY A 101 -1.87 3.61 13.11
CA GLY A 101 -2.17 3.93 14.50
C GLY A 101 -1.36 5.13 14.96
N ALA A 102 -2.04 6.24 15.31
CA ALA A 102 -1.39 7.38 15.94
C ALA A 102 -1.00 7.05 17.38
N SER A 103 0.09 7.64 17.87
CA SER A 103 0.44 7.51 19.28
C SER A 103 -0.55 8.29 20.17
N GLY A 104 -0.79 7.77 21.38
CA GLY A 104 -1.42 8.56 22.43
C GLY A 104 -0.50 9.67 22.95
N ARG A 105 -1.03 10.61 23.73
CA ARG A 105 -0.24 11.75 24.26
C ARG A 105 0.82 11.33 25.26
N LEU A 106 0.53 10.36 26.11
CA LEU A 106 1.42 9.89 27.19
C LEU A 106 1.92 8.46 27.00
N LYS A 107 1.16 7.64 26.28
CA LYS A 107 1.43 6.20 26.09
C LYS A 107 1.15 5.81 24.64
N GLY A 108 1.77 4.71 24.22
CA GLY A 108 1.60 4.15 22.88
C GLY A 108 2.71 4.57 21.92
N ARG A 109 2.75 3.90 20.78
CA ARG A 109 3.63 4.20 19.66
C ARG A 109 2.76 4.44 18.45
N ALA A 110 3.13 5.39 17.61
CA ALA A 110 2.56 5.44 16.27
C ALA A 110 3.13 4.26 15.48
N VAL A 111 2.27 3.59 14.73
CA VAL A 111 2.64 2.45 13.87
C VAL A 111 2.01 2.67 12.51
N LEU A 112 2.82 2.55 11.47
CA LEU A 112 2.39 2.55 10.08
C LEU A 112 2.94 1.31 9.40
N GLY A 113 2.05 0.46 8.90
CA GLY A 113 2.37 -0.74 8.14
C GLY A 113 1.86 -0.63 6.72
N VAL A 114 2.62 -1.13 5.76
CA VAL A 114 2.31 -1.11 4.33
C VAL A 114 2.63 -2.45 3.68
N THR A 115 1.90 -2.82 2.63
CA THR A 115 2.12 -4.03 1.83
C THR A 115 1.86 -3.73 0.36
N LEU A 116 2.41 -4.55 -0.54
CA LEU A 116 2.13 -4.47 -1.98
C LEU A 116 1.17 -5.58 -2.39
N ASP A 117 0.22 -5.26 -3.27
CA ASP A 117 -0.85 -6.15 -3.72
C ASP A 117 -0.76 -6.52 -5.18
N SER A 118 -0.25 -5.62 -6.02
CA SER A 118 -0.16 -5.83 -7.47
C SER A 118 0.87 -4.92 -8.12
N PHE A 119 1.25 -5.27 -9.34
CA PHE A 119 2.01 -4.40 -10.23
C PHE A 119 1.49 -4.50 -11.66
N ASP A 120 1.70 -3.46 -12.44
CA ASP A 120 1.27 -3.38 -13.83
C ASP A 120 2.47 -3.54 -14.77
N LEU A 121 2.44 -4.57 -15.62
CA LEU A 121 3.50 -4.85 -16.59
C LEU A 121 2.90 -5.03 -17.98
N LYS A 122 3.34 -4.22 -18.94
CA LYS A 122 2.89 -4.28 -20.35
C LYS A 122 1.35 -4.27 -20.50
N GLY A 123 0.67 -3.48 -19.67
CA GLY A 123 -0.79 -3.35 -19.70
C GLY A 123 -1.56 -4.50 -19.02
N LYS A 124 -0.87 -5.43 -18.38
CA LYS A 124 -1.46 -6.51 -17.61
C LYS A 124 -1.14 -6.34 -16.13
N SER A 125 -2.15 -6.46 -15.27
CA SER A 125 -1.99 -6.39 -13.82
C SER A 125 -1.75 -7.76 -13.22
N TYR A 126 -0.69 -7.87 -12.43
CA TYR A 126 -0.30 -9.10 -11.74
C TYR A 126 -0.51 -8.93 -10.25
N ARG A 127 -1.30 -9.83 -9.65
CA ARG A 127 -1.51 -9.85 -8.20
C ARG A 127 -0.32 -10.53 -7.53
N ILE A 128 0.11 -9.94 -6.41
CA ILE A 128 1.22 -10.43 -5.59
C ILE A 128 0.83 -10.44 -4.12
N GLU A 129 1.57 -11.24 -3.36
CA GLU A 129 1.52 -11.21 -1.90
C GLU A 129 2.92 -10.90 -1.39
N THR A 130 3.07 -9.86 -0.59
CA THR A 130 4.36 -9.45 -0.05
C THR A 130 4.38 -9.46 1.47
N SER A 131 5.57 -9.39 2.05
CA SER A 131 5.74 -9.05 3.46
C SER A 131 5.23 -7.63 3.72
N ALA A 132 4.78 -7.35 4.94
CA ALA A 132 4.49 -5.98 5.35
C ALA A 132 5.78 -5.29 5.81
N ASP A 133 5.99 -4.05 5.39
CA ASP A 133 6.97 -3.15 6.01
C ASP A 133 6.26 -2.31 7.08
N ASN A 134 6.82 -2.28 8.28
CA ASN A 134 6.23 -1.65 9.44
C ASN A 134 7.20 -0.64 10.06
N ARG A 135 6.76 0.60 10.19
CA ARG A 135 7.49 1.65 10.90
C ARG A 135 6.75 2.03 12.17
N ALA A 136 7.48 2.11 13.28
CA ALA A 136 6.94 2.56 14.56
C ALA A 136 7.73 3.76 15.06
N SER A 137 7.05 4.72 15.71
CA SER A 137 7.69 5.85 16.37
C SER A 137 8.53 5.38 17.56
N ALA A 138 9.48 6.23 17.98
CA ALA A 138 10.15 6.08 19.27
C ALA A 138 9.11 6.13 20.40
N GLY A 139 9.25 5.27 21.40
CA GLY A 139 8.28 5.27 22.51
C GLY A 139 8.50 6.47 23.44
N HIS A 140 7.44 6.94 24.08
CA HIS A 140 7.45 8.08 24.99
C HIS A 140 8.27 7.90 26.28
N LYS A 141 8.76 6.70 26.60
CA LYS A 141 9.39 6.40 27.89
C LYS A 141 10.55 7.33 28.25
N LYS A 142 11.51 7.52 27.34
CA LYS A 142 12.69 8.40 27.59
C LYS A 142 12.27 9.85 27.74
N ARG A 143 11.41 10.35 26.85
CA ARG A 143 10.93 11.73 26.88
C ARG A 143 10.11 12.01 28.13
N ASN A 144 9.13 11.15 28.45
CA ASN A 144 8.32 11.29 29.65
C ASN A 144 9.18 11.22 30.92
N GLY A 145 10.16 10.30 30.95
CA GLY A 145 11.14 10.24 32.04
C GLY A 145 11.90 11.52 32.21
N LEU A 146 12.35 12.14 31.13
CA LEU A 146 13.08 13.42 31.18
C LEU A 146 12.16 14.59 31.58
N LEU A 147 10.95 14.70 31.03
CA LEU A 147 10.04 15.81 31.32
C LEU A 147 9.47 15.70 32.74
N ILE A 148 8.96 14.52 33.12
CA ILE A 148 8.35 14.33 34.46
C ILE A 148 9.44 14.26 35.54
N GLY A 149 10.48 13.47 35.32
CA GLY A 149 11.58 13.30 36.24
C GLY A 149 12.42 14.57 36.36
N GLY A 150 12.74 15.23 35.25
CA GLY A 150 13.42 16.52 35.22
C GLY A 150 12.61 17.62 35.87
N GLY A 151 11.30 17.71 35.58
CA GLY A 151 10.39 18.65 36.22
C GLY A 151 10.31 18.48 37.73
N ALA A 152 10.16 17.22 38.19
CA ALA A 152 10.18 16.89 39.61
C ALA A 152 11.53 17.24 40.27
N GLY A 153 12.65 16.89 39.62
CA GLY A 153 13.99 17.19 40.13
C GLY A 153 14.27 18.69 40.31
N LEU A 154 13.96 19.46 39.25
CA LEU A 154 14.12 20.92 39.31
C LEU A 154 13.17 21.55 40.35
N GLY A 155 11.92 21.11 40.39
CA GLY A 155 10.93 21.57 41.37
C GLY A 155 11.37 21.23 42.81
N THR A 156 11.94 20.04 43.04
CA THR A 156 12.50 19.65 44.31
C THR A 156 13.64 20.55 44.74
N ALA A 157 14.61 20.83 43.85
CA ALA A 157 15.76 21.66 44.15
C ALA A 157 15.35 23.11 44.51
N LEU A 158 14.48 23.72 43.70
CA LEU A 158 13.95 25.06 43.96
C LEU A 158 13.11 25.11 45.23
N GLY A 159 12.25 24.11 45.45
CA GLY A 159 11.43 24.00 46.66
C GLY A 159 12.25 23.80 47.92
N ALA A 160 13.35 23.04 47.87
CA ALA A 160 14.28 22.85 48.97
C ALA A 160 14.96 24.13 49.37
N ILE A 161 15.37 24.97 48.41
CA ILE A 161 16.01 26.27 48.68
C ILE A 161 15.02 27.22 49.38
N ALA A 162 13.74 27.24 48.91
CA ALA A 162 12.74 28.19 49.40
C ALA A 162 12.08 27.77 50.74
N GLY A 163 11.92 26.45 51.02
CA GLY A 163 11.14 25.97 52.16
C GLY A 163 11.71 24.71 52.83
N GLY A 164 12.99 24.39 52.60
CA GLY A 164 13.65 23.21 53.16
C GLY A 164 12.94 21.88 52.73
N GLY A 165 12.88 20.91 53.63
CA GLY A 165 12.31 19.60 53.31
C GLY A 165 10.85 19.65 52.93
N LYS A 166 10.01 20.49 53.54
CA LYS A 166 8.59 20.65 53.17
C LYS A 166 8.45 21.32 51.82
N GLY A 167 9.26 22.32 51.50
CA GLY A 167 9.30 22.97 50.22
C GLY A 167 9.75 22.02 49.11
N ALA A 168 10.71 21.13 49.39
CA ALA A 168 11.13 20.10 48.43
C ALA A 168 10.01 19.16 48.01
N LEU A 169 9.18 18.72 48.95
CA LEU A 169 8.04 17.83 48.65
C LEU A 169 6.99 18.56 47.80
N ILE A 170 6.66 19.81 48.12
CA ILE A 170 5.72 20.61 47.34
C ILE A 170 6.28 20.89 45.95
N GLY A 171 7.57 21.27 45.88
CA GLY A 171 8.22 21.53 44.60
C GLY A 171 8.34 20.31 43.70
N ALA A 172 8.58 19.11 44.28
CA ALA A 172 8.60 17.87 43.53
C ALA A 172 7.21 17.57 42.93
N GLY A 173 6.14 17.74 43.69
CA GLY A 173 4.77 17.53 43.25
C GLY A 173 4.37 18.50 42.14
N ALA A 174 4.62 19.79 42.33
CA ALA A 174 4.31 20.83 41.33
C ALA A 174 5.13 20.64 40.05
N GLY A 175 6.45 20.33 40.20
CA GLY A 175 7.33 20.07 39.05
C GLY A 175 6.96 18.82 38.29
N ALA A 176 6.55 17.74 38.98
CA ALA A 176 6.03 16.52 38.31
C ALA A 176 4.72 16.79 37.57
N ALA A 177 3.80 17.57 38.17
CA ALA A 177 2.53 17.94 37.54
C ALA A 177 2.79 18.80 36.28
N ALA A 178 3.65 19.80 36.34
CA ALA A 178 4.05 20.63 35.20
C ALA A 178 4.74 19.81 34.11
N GLY A 179 5.67 18.91 34.51
CA GLY A 179 6.33 17.99 33.60
C GLY A 179 5.37 17.03 32.91
N THR A 180 4.35 16.53 33.65
CA THR A 180 3.29 15.69 33.08
C THR A 180 2.41 16.46 32.10
N ALA A 181 2.02 17.71 32.46
CA ALA A 181 1.27 18.57 31.56
C ALA A 181 2.05 18.85 30.26
N GLY A 182 3.34 19.16 30.38
CA GLY A 182 4.26 19.37 29.26
C GLY A 182 4.37 18.10 28.39
N ALA A 183 4.53 16.94 29.02
CA ALA A 183 4.57 15.66 28.32
C ALA A 183 3.26 15.38 27.57
N ALA A 184 2.11 15.72 28.15
CA ALA A 184 0.80 15.55 27.53
C ALA A 184 0.58 16.53 26.36
N ALA A 185 1.01 17.77 26.53
CA ALA A 185 0.86 18.79 25.49
C ALA A 185 1.68 18.48 24.24
N THR A 186 2.90 17.95 24.42
CA THR A 186 3.82 17.65 23.32
C THR A 186 3.82 16.20 22.88
N GLY A 187 2.95 15.37 23.46
CA GLY A 187 3.05 13.90 23.44
C GLY A 187 2.59 13.19 22.19
N LYS A 188 1.98 13.85 21.21
CA LYS A 188 1.60 13.19 19.96
C LYS A 188 2.85 12.97 19.10
N GLU A 189 3.21 11.73 18.89
CA GLU A 189 4.24 11.36 17.91
C GLU A 189 3.55 10.77 16.69
N ASN A 190 4.04 11.18 15.54
CA ASN A 190 3.64 10.64 14.26
C ASN A 190 4.78 9.81 13.70
N THR A 191 4.44 8.82 12.91
CA THR A 191 5.41 8.09 12.12
C THR A 191 4.89 7.97 10.70
N GLY A 192 5.80 7.84 9.76
CA GLY A 192 5.42 7.76 8.36
C GLY A 192 6.60 7.41 7.47
N PHE A 193 6.28 7.24 6.21
CA PHE A 193 7.21 7.09 5.12
C PHE A 193 7.06 8.33 4.24
N PRO A 194 8.04 9.23 4.18
CA PRO A 194 8.08 10.31 3.21
C PRO A 194 8.03 9.77 1.78
N ALA A 195 7.52 10.56 0.84
CA ALA A 195 7.68 10.28 -0.58
C ALA A 195 9.15 10.02 -0.89
N GLU A 196 9.42 9.27 -1.94
CA GLU A 196 10.77 8.86 -2.37
C GLU A 196 11.50 7.90 -1.40
N THR A 197 10.86 7.48 -0.30
CA THR A 197 11.44 6.49 0.60
C THR A 197 11.58 5.14 -0.09
N LEU A 198 12.77 4.57 -0.04
CA LEU A 198 13.02 3.21 -0.49
C LEU A 198 12.49 2.22 0.54
N LEU A 199 11.56 1.36 0.12
CA LEU A 199 10.97 0.29 0.91
C LEU A 199 11.42 -1.05 0.35
N THR A 200 11.58 -2.01 1.25
CA THR A 200 12.00 -3.36 0.90
C THR A 200 10.92 -4.36 1.29
N PHE A 201 10.43 -5.08 0.30
CA PHE A 201 9.44 -6.15 0.50
C PHE A 201 10.00 -7.48 0.05
N SER A 202 9.47 -8.58 0.60
CA SER A 202 9.76 -9.93 0.13
C SER A 202 8.49 -10.56 -0.40
N LEU A 203 8.57 -11.16 -1.58
CA LEU A 203 7.48 -11.89 -2.19
C LEU A 203 7.15 -13.14 -1.36
N ARG A 204 5.89 -13.34 -0.97
CA ARG A 204 5.46 -14.50 -0.16
C ARG A 204 5.06 -15.69 -1.00
N ALA A 205 4.54 -15.44 -2.20
CA ALA A 205 4.11 -16.48 -3.13
C ALA A 205 4.78 -16.28 -4.50
N PRO A 206 5.05 -17.35 -5.27
CA PRO A 206 5.59 -17.22 -6.61
C PRO A 206 4.58 -16.56 -7.55
N VAL A 207 5.08 -15.76 -8.48
CA VAL A 207 4.26 -15.05 -9.48
C VAL A 207 4.66 -15.46 -10.87
N ARG A 208 3.68 -15.83 -11.70
CA ARG A 208 3.86 -16.15 -13.12
C ARG A 208 3.58 -14.91 -13.96
N ILE A 209 4.52 -14.58 -14.83
CA ILE A 209 4.50 -13.39 -15.66
C ILE A 209 4.54 -13.78 -17.13
#